data_ce3450354599a840619957644cc6d870
#
_entry.id   ce3450354599a840619957644cc6d870
#
_cell.length_a   1.000
_cell.length_b   1.000
_cell.length_c   1.000
_cell.angle_alpha   90.00
_cell.angle_beta   90.00
_cell.angle_gamma   90.00
#
_symmetry.space_group_name_H-M   'P 1'
#
loop_
_entity.id
_entity.type
_entity.pdbx_description
1 polymer ?
#
loop_
_entity_poly.entity_id
_entity_poly.type
_entity_poly.pdbx_seq_one_letter_code
_entity_poly.pdbx_strand_id
1 'polypeptide(L)'
;MQQLLQYPTVHEAILYQKLPNDKVKCGLCERRCLIPLGNRGFCKTRINMEGKLYTTVYGDISVLESRPIEIKPFFHYWPGSTALTFSTWSCNFDCVWCQNHHLSKTTPNPDKPNYLSPQKIVEIALKSKDEGLCASFQEPTILTDWVISVFKMGHEKGLYSCFVSNGYMTLETLRLLRKSGMDGLKIDLKGDAETYKKYCGGADVEKV
;
A
#
# COMPACT_ATOMS: atom_id res chain seq x y z
N MET A 1 -7.12 12.19 19.80
CA MET A 1 -6.08 11.96 18.77
C MET A 1 -4.83 11.31 19.34
N GLN A 2 -4.30 11.72 20.49
CA GLN A 2 -3.14 11.05 21.13
C GLN A 2 -3.37 9.55 21.41
N GLN A 3 -4.60 9.12 21.69
CA GLN A 3 -4.92 7.70 21.87
C GLN A 3 -4.62 6.84 20.62
N LEU A 4 -4.60 7.40 19.41
CA LEU A 4 -4.27 6.65 18.20
C LEU A 4 -2.81 6.20 18.17
N LEU A 5 -1.89 6.93 18.76
CA LEU A 5 -0.46 6.62 18.76
C LEU A 5 -0.08 5.37 19.57
N GLN A 6 -0.99 4.87 20.41
CA GLN A 6 -0.78 3.63 21.15
C GLN A 6 -0.93 2.36 20.30
N TYR A 7 -1.56 2.47 19.12
CA TYR A 7 -1.81 1.30 18.28
C TYR A 7 -0.60 0.97 17.39
N PRO A 8 -0.24 -0.32 17.26
CA PRO A 8 0.93 -0.75 16.48
C PRO A 8 0.80 -0.48 14.97
N THR A 9 -0.39 -0.16 14.49
CA THR A 9 -0.65 0.17 13.08
C THR A 9 -0.56 1.66 12.78
N VAL A 10 -0.32 2.50 13.80
CA VAL A 10 -0.24 3.96 13.65
C VAL A 10 1.21 4.40 13.75
N HIS A 11 1.78 4.83 12.62
CA HIS A 11 3.17 5.28 12.53
C HIS A 11 3.26 6.63 11.80
N GLU A 12 4.25 7.44 12.11
CA GLU A 12 4.53 8.66 11.33
C GLU A 12 4.86 8.27 9.88
N ALA A 13 4.22 8.91 8.92
CA ALA A 13 4.38 8.63 7.50
C ALA A 13 5.73 9.12 6.97
N ILE A 14 6.33 8.39 6.01
CA ILE A 14 7.67 8.68 5.50
C ILE A 14 7.72 9.76 4.41
N LEU A 15 6.61 10.00 3.72
CA LEU A 15 6.55 10.92 2.57
C LEU A 15 5.46 11.97 2.76
N TYR A 16 5.82 13.10 3.35
CA TYR A 16 4.95 14.26 3.44
C TYR A 16 5.73 15.56 3.64
N GLN A 17 5.07 16.68 3.42
CA GLN A 17 5.57 18.02 3.68
C GLN A 17 4.67 18.71 4.70
N LYS A 18 5.26 19.38 5.67
CA LYS A 18 4.55 20.29 6.57
C LYS A 18 4.27 21.60 5.83
N LEU A 19 3.09 22.14 6.03
CA LEU A 19 2.62 23.39 5.45
C LEU A 19 2.17 24.35 6.55
N PRO A 20 2.00 25.66 6.26
CA PRO A 20 1.44 26.63 7.21
C PRO A 20 0.07 26.18 7.76
N ASN A 21 -0.26 26.66 8.96
CA ASN A 21 -1.51 26.38 9.68
C ASN A 21 -1.71 24.86 9.96
N ASP A 22 -0.65 24.18 10.35
CA ASP A 22 -0.63 22.75 10.69
C ASP A 22 -1.20 21.82 9.63
N LYS A 23 -1.26 22.27 8.37
CA LYS A 23 -1.61 21.43 7.23
C LYS A 23 -0.42 20.57 6.83
N VAL A 24 -0.70 19.42 6.21
CA VAL A 24 0.32 18.57 5.60
C VAL A 24 -0.03 18.23 4.15
N LYS A 25 0.98 18.06 3.31
CA LYS A 25 0.83 17.54 1.95
C LYS A 25 1.39 16.14 1.88
N CYS A 26 0.54 15.16 1.61
CA CYS A 26 0.96 13.76 1.43
C CYS A 26 1.72 13.60 0.13
N GLY A 27 2.86 12.92 0.17
CA GLY A 27 3.73 12.66 -0.99
C GLY A 27 3.70 11.22 -1.50
N LEU A 28 2.82 10.37 -0.95
CA LEU A 28 2.83 8.94 -1.22
C LEU A 28 2.30 8.57 -2.62
N CYS A 29 1.19 9.18 -3.04
CA CYS A 29 0.57 8.93 -4.34
C CYS A 29 0.18 10.24 -5.04
N GLU A 30 -0.17 10.16 -6.30
CA GLU A 30 -0.46 11.34 -7.12
C GLU A 30 -1.79 12.04 -6.79
N ARG A 31 -2.53 11.56 -5.79
CA ARG A 31 -3.57 12.36 -5.13
C ARG A 31 -3.00 13.61 -4.46
N ARG A 32 -1.74 13.57 -4.00
CA ARG A 32 -1.04 14.71 -3.38
C ARG A 32 -1.93 15.46 -2.37
N CYS A 33 -2.68 14.71 -1.55
CA CYS A 33 -3.70 15.24 -0.65
C CYS A 33 -3.15 16.37 0.24
N LEU A 34 -3.85 17.49 0.25
CA LEU A 34 -3.68 18.57 1.25
C LEU A 34 -4.59 18.24 2.44
N ILE A 35 -4.00 17.90 3.58
CA ILE A 35 -4.74 17.38 4.72
C ILE A 35 -4.67 18.37 5.88
N PRO A 36 -5.79 19.04 6.22
CA PRO A 36 -5.88 19.91 7.39
C PRO A 36 -5.70 19.12 8.69
N LEU A 37 -5.42 19.84 9.77
CA LEU A 37 -5.32 19.27 11.11
C LEU A 37 -6.57 18.44 11.46
N GLY A 38 -6.37 17.24 12.00
CA GLY A 38 -7.43 16.32 12.39
C GLY A 38 -8.11 15.56 11.24
N ASN A 39 -7.82 15.89 9.99
CA ASN A 39 -8.46 15.29 8.83
C ASN A 39 -7.66 14.12 8.25
N ARG A 40 -8.33 13.35 7.37
CA ARG A 40 -7.73 12.23 6.62
C ARG A 40 -7.59 12.56 5.14
N GLY A 41 -6.62 11.93 4.47
CA GLY A 41 -6.50 11.94 3.02
C GLY A 41 -7.59 11.13 2.33
N PHE A 42 -7.64 11.19 0.99
CA PHE A 42 -8.61 10.48 0.15
C PHE A 42 -8.71 8.98 0.49
N CYS A 43 -7.56 8.32 0.65
CA CYS A 43 -7.48 6.89 0.99
C CYS A 43 -7.90 6.55 2.43
N LYS A 44 -8.25 7.54 3.27
CA LYS A 44 -8.66 7.38 4.68
C LYS A 44 -7.63 6.71 5.60
N THR A 45 -6.47 6.27 5.06
CA THR A 45 -5.39 5.62 5.83
C THR A 45 -4.34 6.61 6.35
N ARG A 46 -4.39 7.85 5.89
CA ARG A 46 -3.48 8.94 6.28
C ARG A 46 -4.23 9.98 7.07
N ILE A 47 -3.74 10.30 8.25
CA ILE A 47 -4.33 11.30 9.14
C ILE A 47 -3.29 12.34 9.55
N ASN A 48 -3.70 13.62 9.56
CA ASN A 48 -2.89 14.70 10.10
C ASN A 48 -3.17 14.86 11.61
N MET A 49 -2.17 14.58 12.41
CA MET A 49 -2.22 14.83 13.87
C MET A 49 -1.09 15.79 14.25
N GLU A 50 -1.44 16.92 14.83
CA GLU A 50 -0.49 17.93 15.33
C GLU A 50 0.52 18.42 14.27
N GLY A 51 0.07 18.61 13.01
CA GLY A 51 0.93 19.04 11.91
C GLY A 51 1.89 17.98 11.41
N LYS A 52 1.67 16.70 11.77
CA LYS A 52 2.39 15.52 11.29
C LYS A 52 1.44 14.56 10.61
N LEU A 53 1.91 13.89 9.56
CA LEU A 53 1.13 12.88 8.86
C LEU A 53 1.44 11.49 9.43
N TYR A 54 0.39 10.74 9.74
CA TYR A 54 0.49 9.35 10.19
C TYR A 54 -0.24 8.40 9.26
N THR A 55 0.32 7.20 9.06
CA THR A 55 -0.43 6.05 8.53
C THR A 55 -1.20 5.38 9.66
N THR A 56 -2.35 4.80 9.35
CA THR A 56 -3.15 4.01 10.31
C THR A 56 -3.25 2.55 9.89
N VAL A 57 -2.42 2.11 8.94
CA VAL A 57 -2.40 0.74 8.38
C VAL A 57 -1.02 0.11 8.37
N TYR A 58 -0.10 0.57 9.21
CA TYR A 58 1.24 -0.02 9.30
C TYR A 58 1.15 -1.47 9.75
N GLY A 59 1.32 -2.42 8.81
CA GLY A 59 1.19 -3.85 9.09
C GLY A 59 -0.21 -4.33 9.45
N ASP A 60 -1.26 -3.55 9.21
CA ASP A 60 -2.65 -3.99 9.37
C ASP A 60 -3.07 -4.81 8.15
N ILE A 61 -3.03 -6.12 8.29
CA ILE A 61 -3.17 -7.08 7.19
C ILE A 61 -4.61 -7.55 7.05
N SER A 62 -5.24 -7.25 5.92
CA SER A 62 -6.61 -7.65 5.60
C SER A 62 -6.70 -9.04 4.96
N VAL A 63 -5.68 -9.42 4.18
CA VAL A 63 -5.56 -10.74 3.52
C VAL A 63 -4.11 -11.19 3.58
N LEU A 64 -3.91 -12.49 3.82
CA LEU A 64 -2.60 -13.14 3.81
C LEU A 64 -2.75 -14.55 3.26
N GLU A 65 -2.17 -14.84 2.08
CA GLU A 65 -2.31 -16.12 1.39
C GLU A 65 -1.08 -16.42 0.52
N SER A 66 -0.60 -17.67 0.53
CA SER A 66 0.34 -18.16 -0.49
C SER A 66 -0.39 -18.37 -1.81
N ARG A 67 0.10 -17.79 -2.89
CA ARG A 67 -0.51 -17.86 -4.23
C ARG A 67 0.54 -18.08 -5.32
N PRO A 68 0.21 -18.83 -6.37
CA PRO A 68 1.02 -18.87 -7.59
C PRO A 68 1.23 -17.46 -8.14
N ILE A 69 2.45 -17.15 -8.57
CA ILE A 69 2.80 -15.80 -9.03
C ILE A 69 2.03 -15.40 -10.31
N GLU A 70 1.62 -16.37 -11.12
CA GLU A 70 0.81 -16.15 -12.32
C GLU A 70 -0.58 -15.57 -12.02
N ILE A 71 -1.16 -15.86 -10.83
CA ILE A 71 -2.42 -15.25 -10.38
C ILE A 71 -2.24 -13.74 -10.11
N LYS A 72 -0.99 -13.29 -9.93
CA LYS A 72 -0.63 -11.88 -9.80
C LYS A 72 -0.22 -11.22 -11.12
N PRO A 73 -0.66 -11.71 -12.23
CA PRO A 73 -0.25 -11.68 -13.65
C PRO A 73 1.24 -11.37 -13.90
N PHE A 74 2.12 -12.13 -13.26
CA PHE A 74 3.55 -12.16 -13.56
C PHE A 74 3.88 -13.46 -14.32
N PHE A 75 3.46 -13.56 -15.59
CA PHE A 75 3.54 -14.79 -16.36
C PHE A 75 4.97 -15.19 -16.76
N HIS A 76 5.89 -14.23 -16.85
CA HIS A 76 7.27 -14.43 -17.31
C HIS A 76 8.30 -14.18 -16.23
N TYR A 77 7.86 -13.80 -15.04
CA TYR A 77 8.74 -13.54 -13.91
C TYR A 77 8.58 -14.66 -12.88
N TRP A 78 9.65 -15.46 -12.72
CA TRP A 78 9.70 -16.61 -11.80
C TRP A 78 8.53 -17.61 -11.95
N PRO A 79 8.24 -18.07 -13.17
CA PRO A 79 7.06 -18.90 -13.44
C PRO A 79 7.08 -20.21 -12.64
N GLY A 80 5.91 -20.63 -12.15
CA GLY A 80 5.74 -21.82 -11.31
C GLY A 80 6.03 -21.61 -9.82
N SER A 81 6.50 -20.42 -9.42
CA SER A 81 6.77 -20.11 -8.00
C SER A 81 5.51 -19.69 -7.26
N THR A 82 5.59 -19.73 -5.91
CA THR A 82 4.57 -19.13 -5.04
C THR A 82 5.10 -17.91 -4.33
N ALA A 83 4.19 -16.96 -4.07
CA ALA A 83 4.48 -15.77 -3.30
C ALA A 83 3.48 -15.61 -2.14
N LEU A 84 3.98 -15.37 -0.93
CA LEU A 84 3.14 -14.93 0.16
C LEU A 84 2.56 -13.58 -0.20
N THR A 85 1.26 -13.57 -0.47
CA THR A 85 0.53 -12.37 -0.91
C THR A 85 -0.20 -11.75 0.27
N PHE A 86 -0.05 -10.45 0.43
CA PHE A 86 -0.67 -9.69 1.52
C PHE A 86 -1.31 -8.40 1.03
N SER A 87 -2.25 -7.91 1.83
CA SER A 87 -3.07 -6.74 1.57
C SER A 87 -3.32 -5.96 2.85
N THR A 88 -3.79 -4.73 2.72
CA THR A 88 -4.35 -3.92 3.81
C THR A 88 -5.75 -3.42 3.44
N TRP A 89 -6.24 -2.38 4.10
CA TRP A 89 -7.55 -1.79 3.89
C TRP A 89 -7.48 -0.52 3.04
N SER A 90 -8.58 -0.22 2.33
CA SER A 90 -8.77 1.01 1.55
C SER A 90 -7.94 1.08 0.25
N CYS A 91 -8.11 2.16 -0.51
CA CYS A 91 -7.45 2.41 -1.80
C CYS A 91 -7.33 3.91 -2.05
N ASN A 92 -6.39 4.32 -2.89
CA ASN A 92 -6.29 5.70 -3.38
C ASN A 92 -7.17 5.97 -4.62
N PHE A 93 -7.92 4.94 -5.10
CA PHE A 93 -9.00 5.05 -6.10
C PHE A 93 -10.34 4.70 -5.48
N ASP A 94 -11.43 5.05 -6.19
CA ASP A 94 -12.80 4.66 -5.85
C ASP A 94 -13.51 4.10 -7.09
N CYS A 95 -12.94 3.01 -7.65
CA CYS A 95 -13.48 2.37 -8.85
C CYS A 95 -14.86 1.77 -8.59
N VAL A 96 -15.84 2.06 -9.47
CA VAL A 96 -17.23 1.59 -9.32
C VAL A 96 -17.39 0.08 -9.53
N TRP A 97 -16.46 -0.56 -10.26
CA TRP A 97 -16.45 -2.02 -10.53
C TRP A 97 -15.41 -2.79 -9.73
N CYS A 98 -14.92 -2.24 -8.59
CA CYS A 98 -13.83 -2.86 -7.86
C CYS A 98 -14.19 -4.27 -7.39
N GLN A 99 -13.48 -5.29 -7.91
CA GLN A 99 -13.64 -6.68 -7.48
C GLN A 99 -13.38 -6.85 -5.97
N ASN A 100 -12.38 -6.14 -5.45
CA ASN A 100 -11.98 -6.17 -4.04
C ASN A 100 -12.64 -5.04 -3.23
N HIS A 101 -13.88 -4.65 -3.56
CA HIS A 101 -14.55 -3.51 -2.92
C HIS A 101 -14.66 -3.66 -1.39
N HIS A 102 -14.81 -4.89 -0.89
CA HIS A 102 -14.86 -5.21 0.54
C HIS A 102 -13.56 -4.85 1.28
N LEU A 103 -12.42 -4.80 0.59
CA LEU A 103 -11.13 -4.35 1.12
C LEU A 103 -10.90 -2.88 0.80
N SER A 104 -11.03 -2.50 -0.48
CA SER A 104 -10.62 -1.20 -1.00
C SER A 104 -11.52 -0.04 -0.56
N LYS A 105 -12.77 -0.30 -0.17
CA LYS A 105 -13.71 0.73 0.30
C LYS A 105 -13.86 0.76 1.82
N THR A 106 -13.23 -0.18 2.53
CA THR A 106 -13.25 -0.25 3.99
C THR A 106 -12.28 0.77 4.59
N THR A 107 -12.77 1.59 5.52
CA THR A 107 -11.93 2.46 6.33
C THR A 107 -11.26 1.64 7.43
N PRO A 108 -9.92 1.70 7.61
CA PRO A 108 -9.24 0.94 8.64
C PRO A 108 -9.72 1.35 10.04
N ASN A 109 -9.81 0.36 10.93
CA ASN A 109 -10.16 0.58 12.34
C ASN A 109 -8.94 0.28 13.23
N PRO A 110 -8.19 1.28 13.70
CA PRO A 110 -7.03 1.07 14.54
C PRO A 110 -7.31 0.37 15.88
N ASP A 111 -8.56 0.40 16.36
CA ASP A 111 -8.96 -0.25 17.62
C ASP A 111 -9.04 -1.79 17.49
N LYS A 112 -9.12 -2.30 16.27
CA LYS A 112 -9.21 -3.74 15.98
C LYS A 112 -8.27 -4.12 14.83
N PRO A 113 -6.96 -3.89 14.96
CA PRO A 113 -6.01 -4.18 13.89
C PRO A 113 -5.69 -5.66 13.83
N ASN A 114 -5.42 -6.15 12.63
CA ASN A 114 -4.73 -7.43 12.43
C ASN A 114 -3.25 -7.16 12.15
N TYR A 115 -2.53 -6.73 13.18
CA TYR A 115 -1.14 -6.31 13.05
C TYR A 115 -0.19 -7.50 12.87
N LEU A 116 0.61 -7.46 11.80
CA LEU A 116 1.76 -8.34 11.60
C LEU A 116 3.03 -7.51 11.39
N SER A 117 4.09 -7.84 12.13
CA SER A 117 5.37 -7.18 11.94
C SER A 117 6.02 -7.60 10.61
N PRO A 118 6.93 -6.78 10.03
CA PRO A 118 7.69 -7.16 8.84
C PRO A 118 8.41 -8.49 8.99
N GLN A 119 9.03 -8.74 10.14
CA GLN A 119 9.69 -10.00 10.47
C GLN A 119 8.73 -11.17 10.39
N LYS A 120 7.51 -11.00 10.95
CA LYS A 120 6.51 -12.08 10.98
C LYS A 120 6.06 -12.50 9.59
N ILE A 121 5.90 -11.56 8.67
CA ILE A 121 5.56 -11.85 7.26
C ILE A 121 6.66 -12.67 6.59
N VAL A 122 7.92 -12.27 6.76
CA VAL A 122 9.06 -13.01 6.18
C VAL A 122 9.17 -14.42 6.79
N GLU A 123 8.99 -14.59 8.10
CA GLU A 123 8.94 -15.89 8.76
C GLU A 123 7.83 -16.79 8.18
N ILE A 124 6.63 -16.23 7.96
CA ILE A 124 5.50 -16.98 7.39
C ILE A 124 5.84 -17.43 5.97
N ALA A 125 6.37 -16.54 5.11
CA ALA A 125 6.76 -16.87 3.75
C ALA A 125 7.76 -18.04 3.71
N LEU A 126 8.82 -17.95 4.52
CA LEU A 126 9.84 -19.00 4.61
C LEU A 126 9.25 -20.33 5.12
N LYS A 127 8.37 -20.28 6.13
CA LYS A 127 7.70 -21.48 6.67
C LYS A 127 6.77 -22.12 5.66
N SER A 128 6.07 -21.32 4.86
CA SER A 128 5.17 -21.77 3.78
C SER A 128 5.94 -22.22 2.54
N LYS A 129 7.28 -22.03 2.51
CA LYS A 129 8.15 -22.30 1.37
C LYS A 129 7.81 -21.45 0.15
N ASP A 130 7.26 -20.27 0.37
CA ASP A 130 7.10 -19.28 -0.69
C ASP A 130 8.47 -18.80 -1.15
N GLU A 131 8.62 -18.59 -2.46
CA GLU A 131 9.85 -18.09 -3.08
C GLU A 131 9.86 -16.56 -3.17
N GLY A 132 8.70 -15.93 -2.91
CA GLY A 132 8.54 -14.50 -2.98
C GLY A 132 7.48 -13.90 -2.05
N LEU A 133 7.43 -12.58 -2.10
CA LEU A 133 6.49 -11.71 -1.40
C LEU A 133 5.70 -10.89 -2.42
N CYS A 134 4.39 -10.76 -2.27
CA CYS A 134 3.58 -9.97 -3.19
C CYS A 134 2.60 -9.06 -2.45
N ALA A 135 2.78 -7.75 -2.58
CA ALA A 135 1.80 -6.78 -2.11
C ALA A 135 0.72 -6.58 -3.19
N SER A 136 -0.55 -6.92 -2.89
CA SER A 136 -1.61 -7.01 -3.91
C SER A 136 -3.03 -6.84 -3.31
N PHE A 137 -4.07 -7.20 -4.09
CA PHE A 137 -5.52 -7.19 -3.84
C PHE A 137 -6.19 -5.82 -3.87
N GLN A 138 -5.86 -4.93 -2.94
CA GLN A 138 -6.28 -3.53 -2.96
C GLN A 138 -5.15 -2.66 -3.57
N GLU A 139 -4.93 -1.44 -3.12
CA GLU A 139 -3.80 -0.62 -3.59
C GLU A 139 -2.64 -0.63 -2.57
N PRO A 140 -1.61 -1.45 -2.79
CA PRO A 140 -0.53 -1.60 -1.82
C PRO A 140 0.37 -0.35 -1.68
N THR A 141 0.28 0.64 -2.57
CA THR A 141 0.98 1.93 -2.39
C THR A 141 0.69 2.54 -1.02
N ILE A 142 -0.54 2.41 -0.51
CA ILE A 142 -0.89 2.99 0.79
C ILE A 142 -0.22 2.28 1.98
N LEU A 143 0.33 1.08 1.78
CA LEU A 143 1.05 0.29 2.77
C LEU A 143 2.58 0.50 2.72
N THR A 144 3.08 1.38 1.85
CA THR A 144 4.52 1.55 1.56
C THR A 144 5.38 1.71 2.82
N ASP A 145 4.95 2.49 3.83
CA ASP A 145 5.74 2.70 5.07
C ASP A 145 6.16 1.40 5.76
N TRP A 146 5.36 0.36 5.63
CA TRP A 146 5.62 -0.97 6.19
C TRP A 146 6.28 -1.92 5.16
N VAL A 147 5.81 -1.89 3.91
CA VAL A 147 6.28 -2.77 2.83
C VAL A 147 7.77 -2.62 2.57
N ILE A 148 8.32 -1.40 2.66
CA ILE A 148 9.78 -1.18 2.50
C ILE A 148 10.61 -2.01 3.47
N SER A 149 10.13 -2.22 4.70
CA SER A 149 10.81 -3.07 5.68
C SER A 149 10.64 -4.55 5.35
N VAL A 150 9.44 -4.96 4.91
CA VAL A 150 9.16 -6.35 4.50
C VAL A 150 10.03 -6.75 3.32
N PHE A 151 10.08 -5.93 2.27
CA PHE A 151 10.85 -6.25 1.06
C PHE A 151 12.36 -6.28 1.34
N LYS A 152 12.87 -5.34 2.14
CA LYS A 152 14.28 -5.35 2.54
C LYS A 152 14.64 -6.65 3.27
N MET A 153 13.84 -7.03 4.29
CA MET A 153 14.08 -8.27 5.04
C MET A 153 13.89 -9.53 4.19
N GLY A 154 12.91 -9.53 3.28
CA GLY A 154 12.66 -10.62 2.35
C GLY A 154 13.82 -10.82 1.40
N HIS A 155 14.34 -9.74 0.82
CA HIS A 155 15.51 -9.75 -0.05
C HIS A 155 16.75 -10.31 0.66
N GLU A 156 16.99 -9.94 1.92
CA GLU A 156 18.09 -10.49 2.75
C GLU A 156 17.95 -12.01 3.00
N LYS A 157 16.75 -12.57 2.80
CA LYS A 157 16.44 -14.00 2.92
C LYS A 157 16.30 -14.71 1.56
N GLY A 158 16.58 -14.03 0.46
CA GLY A 158 16.50 -14.59 -0.89
C GLY A 158 15.09 -14.66 -1.47
N LEU A 159 14.09 -14.01 -0.85
CA LEU A 159 12.75 -13.91 -1.40
C LEU A 159 12.69 -12.79 -2.44
N TYR A 160 12.07 -13.05 -3.61
CA TYR A 160 11.75 -11.99 -4.54
C TYR A 160 10.55 -11.16 -4.03
N SER A 161 10.38 -9.93 -4.52
CA SER A 161 9.35 -9.00 -4.06
C SER A 161 8.60 -8.36 -5.23
N CYS A 162 7.28 -8.58 -5.27
CA CYS A 162 6.40 -8.08 -6.33
C CYS A 162 5.32 -7.14 -5.78
N PHE A 163 4.85 -6.26 -6.68
CA PHE A 163 3.86 -5.25 -6.36
C PHE A 163 2.80 -5.18 -7.46
N VAL A 164 1.53 -5.36 -7.11
CA VAL A 164 0.39 -5.25 -8.04
C VAL A 164 -0.39 -3.99 -7.69
N SER A 165 -0.30 -2.99 -8.53
CA SER A 165 -0.75 -1.62 -8.24
C SER A 165 -1.60 -1.04 -9.36
N ASN A 166 -2.40 -0.02 -9.04
CA ASN A 166 -3.03 0.85 -10.03
C ASN A 166 -2.06 1.89 -10.63
N GLY A 167 -0.79 1.88 -10.22
CA GLY A 167 0.26 2.75 -10.74
C GLY A 167 0.25 4.19 -10.25
N TYR A 168 -0.72 4.62 -9.45
CA TYR A 168 -0.89 6.02 -9.03
C TYR A 168 0.04 6.42 -7.87
N MET A 169 1.15 5.75 -7.74
CA MET A 169 2.21 6.11 -6.78
C MET A 169 3.08 7.24 -7.32
N THR A 170 3.70 8.01 -6.43
CA THR A 170 4.67 9.03 -6.84
C THR A 170 6.00 8.40 -7.23
N LEU A 171 6.82 9.13 -8.01
CA LEU A 171 8.18 8.70 -8.33
C LEU A 171 9.03 8.50 -7.07
N GLU A 172 8.81 9.31 -6.04
CA GLU A 172 9.47 9.17 -4.74
C GLU A 172 9.14 7.83 -4.09
N THR A 173 7.87 7.44 -4.10
CA THR A 173 7.40 6.13 -3.60
C THR A 173 8.00 4.98 -4.41
N LEU A 174 7.97 5.06 -5.74
CA LEU A 174 8.54 4.05 -6.62
C LEU A 174 10.05 3.84 -6.35
N ARG A 175 10.80 4.93 -6.20
CA ARG A 175 12.23 4.86 -5.88
C ARG A 175 12.50 4.20 -4.53
N LEU A 176 11.68 4.49 -3.51
CA LEU A 176 11.78 3.83 -2.20
C LEU A 176 11.50 2.34 -2.28
N LEU A 177 10.43 1.93 -2.95
CA LEU A 177 10.09 0.52 -3.16
C LEU A 177 11.20 -0.21 -3.91
N ARG A 178 11.72 0.37 -4.99
CA ARG A 178 12.84 -0.22 -5.76
C ARG A 178 14.10 -0.37 -4.90
N LYS A 179 14.44 0.66 -4.12
CA LYS A 179 15.59 0.64 -3.19
C LYS A 179 15.43 -0.39 -2.08
N SER A 180 14.20 -0.75 -1.74
CA SER A 180 13.88 -1.73 -0.70
C SER A 180 13.87 -3.19 -1.19
N GLY A 181 14.22 -3.43 -2.46
CA GLY A 181 14.27 -4.77 -3.04
C GLY A 181 13.04 -5.16 -3.84
N MET A 182 12.18 -4.23 -4.26
CA MET A 182 11.10 -4.55 -5.20
C MET A 182 11.67 -4.96 -6.55
N ASP A 183 11.38 -6.19 -6.97
CA ASP A 183 11.85 -6.80 -8.22
C ASP A 183 10.84 -6.61 -9.34
N GLY A 184 9.56 -6.84 -9.08
CA GLY A 184 8.49 -6.79 -10.07
C GLY A 184 7.40 -5.79 -9.71
N LEU A 185 6.96 -5.01 -10.71
CA LEU A 185 5.81 -4.12 -10.61
C LEU A 185 4.84 -4.41 -11.76
N LYS A 186 3.61 -4.79 -11.41
CA LYS A 186 2.50 -4.94 -12.35
C LYS A 186 1.53 -3.78 -12.16
N ILE A 187 1.16 -3.10 -13.24
CA ILE A 187 0.24 -1.96 -13.22
C ILE A 187 -1.08 -2.33 -13.92
N ASP A 188 -2.19 -2.06 -13.24
CA ASP A 188 -3.54 -2.21 -13.77
C ASP A 188 -4.01 -0.92 -14.41
N LEU A 189 -3.99 -0.84 -15.73
CA LEU A 189 -4.69 0.22 -16.45
C LEU A 189 -6.20 -0.01 -16.39
N LYS A 190 -6.96 1.06 -16.12
CA LYS A 190 -8.42 0.98 -15.91
C LYS A 190 -9.23 1.47 -17.12
N GLY A 191 -8.59 2.09 -18.09
CA GLY A 191 -9.19 2.64 -19.29
C GLY A 191 -8.53 3.94 -19.73
N ASP A 192 -9.27 4.76 -20.45
CA ASP A 192 -8.88 6.08 -20.90
C ASP A 192 -9.09 7.18 -19.85
N ALA A 193 -8.78 8.42 -20.21
CA ALA A 193 -8.89 9.57 -19.31
C ALA A 193 -10.32 9.82 -18.80
N GLU A 194 -11.33 9.60 -19.62
CA GLU A 194 -12.73 9.73 -19.23
C GLU A 194 -13.12 8.68 -18.20
N THR A 195 -12.70 7.44 -18.42
CA THR A 195 -12.90 6.30 -17.50
C THR A 195 -12.29 6.58 -16.13
N TYR A 196 -11.04 7.06 -16.08
CA TYR A 196 -10.38 7.39 -14.81
C TYR A 196 -11.10 8.52 -14.08
N LYS A 197 -11.46 9.58 -14.78
CA LYS A 197 -12.16 10.73 -14.21
C LYS A 197 -13.53 10.35 -13.66
N LYS A 198 -14.32 9.59 -14.43
CA LYS A 198 -15.73 9.31 -14.12
C LYS A 198 -15.89 8.15 -13.14
N TYR A 199 -15.08 7.10 -13.27
CA TYR A 199 -15.31 5.82 -12.59
C TYR A 199 -14.22 5.40 -11.62
N CYS A 200 -13.06 6.07 -11.58
CA CYS A 200 -11.96 5.76 -10.67
C CYS A 200 -11.74 6.83 -9.59
N GLY A 201 -12.81 7.50 -9.18
CA GLY A 201 -12.76 8.53 -8.14
C GLY A 201 -12.01 9.79 -8.56
N GLY A 202 -12.13 10.21 -9.84
CA GLY A 202 -11.51 11.42 -10.37
C GLY A 202 -9.97 11.34 -10.48
N ALA A 203 -9.43 10.15 -10.72
CA ALA A 203 -8.00 9.98 -10.97
C ALA A 203 -7.62 10.50 -12.37
N ASP A 204 -6.34 10.79 -12.57
CA ASP A 204 -5.76 11.25 -13.83
C ASP A 204 -4.87 10.13 -14.39
N VAL A 205 -5.21 9.62 -15.58
CA VAL A 205 -4.46 8.53 -16.23
C VAL A 205 -3.01 8.92 -16.57
N GLU A 206 -2.77 10.20 -16.86
CA GLU A 206 -1.41 10.70 -17.17
C GLU A 206 -0.43 10.60 -15.96
N LYS A 207 -0.97 10.28 -14.79
CA LYS A 207 -0.19 10.04 -13.56
C LYS A 207 0.06 8.55 -13.26
N VAL A 208 -0.48 7.66 -14.10
CA VAL A 208 -0.27 6.22 -14.00
C VAL A 208 0.91 5.82 -14.86
#